data_64e57b4c50be1f80209e87885f0d4e29
#
_entry.id   64e57b4c50be1f80209e87885f0d4e29
#
_cell.length_a   1.000
_cell.length_b   1.000
_cell.length_c   1.000
_cell.angle_alpha   90.00
_cell.angle_beta   90.00
_cell.angle_gamma   90.00
#
_symmetry.space_group_name_H-M   'P 1'
#
loop_
_entity.id
_entity.type
_entity.pdbx_description
1 polymer ?
#
loop_
_entity_poly.entity_id
_entity_poly.type
_entity_poly.pdbx_seq_one_letter_code
_entity_poly.pdbx_strand_id
1 'polypeptide(L)'
;MVFLIIAFGFVSLQKIPIQMTPDIDKPVLQVRVSWPGASPKDVEREVVTRVELAVSSLTGVETVESDSRFGSARVTLTYSVGQDMDIALVQLLSKVSSIDGLPFDAKRPSVRTSNSDDSPISRLAMIKLPGSKIEDLGSLGDFVEYEIIDKLSRIEGVSEITFRGGQRKQLKVALDINKLAEYSISIPAVLESLRASSAQVTAGEIIEGKRTYSLR
;
A
#
# COMPACT_ATOMS: atom_id res chain seq x y z
N MET A 1 -46.60 -38.22 -15.06
CA MET A 1 -46.61 -36.94 -14.36
C MET A 1 -45.67 -36.93 -13.15
N VAL A 2 -45.81 -37.83 -12.18
CA VAL A 2 -44.96 -37.85 -10.95
C VAL A 2 -43.45 -38.02 -11.25
N PHE A 3 -43.09 -38.92 -12.16
CA PHE A 3 -41.68 -39.12 -12.58
C PHE A 3 -41.03 -37.87 -13.17
N LEU A 4 -41.77 -37.07 -13.90
CA LEU A 4 -41.29 -35.76 -14.45
C LEU A 4 -41.01 -34.76 -13.36
N ILE A 5 -41.82 -34.69 -12.34
CA ILE A 5 -41.64 -33.76 -11.21
C ILE A 5 -40.41 -34.17 -10.41
N ILE A 6 -40.20 -35.45 -10.17
CA ILE A 6 -39.01 -35.96 -9.48
C ILE A 6 -37.74 -35.67 -10.28
N ALA A 7 -37.77 -35.93 -11.60
CA ALA A 7 -36.61 -35.64 -12.47
C ALA A 7 -36.25 -34.13 -12.51
N PHE A 8 -37.26 -33.27 -12.60
CA PHE A 8 -37.07 -31.80 -12.55
C PHE A 8 -36.55 -31.36 -11.18
N GLY A 9 -37.05 -31.94 -10.09
CA GLY A 9 -36.56 -31.66 -8.74
C GLY A 9 -35.09 -32.02 -8.57
N PHE A 10 -34.68 -33.18 -9.09
CA PHE A 10 -33.28 -33.63 -9.02
C PHE A 10 -32.32 -32.74 -9.84
N VAL A 11 -32.74 -32.32 -11.04
CA VAL A 11 -31.97 -31.38 -11.86
C VAL A 11 -31.88 -30.01 -11.20
N SER A 12 -32.96 -29.57 -10.54
CA SER A 12 -32.99 -28.30 -9.83
C SER A 12 -32.07 -28.31 -8.61
N LEU A 13 -31.99 -29.41 -7.89
CA LEU A 13 -31.09 -29.59 -6.74
C LEU A 13 -29.60 -29.42 -7.13
N GLN A 14 -29.20 -29.91 -8.32
CA GLN A 14 -27.83 -29.77 -8.79
C GLN A 14 -27.43 -28.35 -9.22
N LYS A 15 -28.43 -27.48 -9.43
CA LYS A 15 -28.21 -26.09 -9.83
C LYS A 15 -28.28 -25.08 -8.67
N ILE A 16 -28.57 -25.53 -7.46
CA ILE A 16 -28.56 -24.66 -6.29
C ILE A 16 -27.12 -24.32 -5.95
N PRO A 17 -26.71 -23.05 -6.06
CA PRO A 17 -25.37 -22.65 -5.64
C PRO A 17 -25.25 -22.82 -4.13
N ILE A 18 -24.29 -23.61 -3.69
CA ILE A 18 -23.97 -23.76 -2.27
C ILE A 18 -22.95 -22.69 -1.93
N GLN A 19 -23.35 -21.67 -1.22
CA GLN A 19 -22.45 -20.70 -0.62
C GLN A 19 -22.22 -21.06 0.84
N MET A 20 -20.95 -21.19 1.24
CA MET A 20 -20.59 -21.45 2.65
C MET A 20 -20.78 -20.22 3.54
N THR A 21 -20.67 -19.04 2.98
CA THR A 21 -20.91 -17.76 3.64
C THR A 21 -21.79 -16.90 2.74
N PRO A 22 -22.82 -16.24 3.29
CA PRO A 22 -23.56 -15.24 2.49
C PRO A 22 -22.56 -14.14 2.07
N ASP A 23 -22.61 -13.76 0.79
CA ASP A 23 -21.90 -12.59 0.26
C ASP A 23 -22.53 -11.33 0.91
N ILE A 24 -22.12 -11.02 2.11
CA ILE A 24 -22.43 -9.75 2.76
C ILE A 24 -21.22 -8.86 2.51
N ASP A 25 -21.21 -8.22 1.35
CA ASP A 25 -20.27 -7.15 1.05
C ASP A 25 -20.53 -6.00 2.04
N LYS A 26 -19.79 -6.01 3.15
CA LYS A 26 -19.67 -4.81 3.97
C LYS A 26 -18.75 -3.86 3.25
N PRO A 27 -19.25 -2.73 2.79
CA PRO A 27 -18.43 -1.75 2.09
C PRO A 27 -17.47 -1.11 3.09
N VAL A 28 -16.21 -1.50 3.02
CA VAL A 28 -15.17 -1.07 3.96
C VAL A 28 -14.01 -0.40 3.22
N LEU A 29 -13.66 0.80 3.66
CA LEU A 29 -12.45 1.49 3.24
C LEU A 29 -11.46 1.57 4.39
N GLN A 30 -10.17 1.41 4.10
CA GLN A 30 -9.10 1.49 5.09
C GLN A 30 -8.10 2.58 4.73
N VAL A 31 -7.83 3.46 5.68
CA VAL A 31 -6.72 4.40 5.62
C VAL A 31 -5.55 3.84 6.41
N ARG A 32 -4.38 3.77 5.80
CA ARG A 32 -3.15 3.33 6.45
C ARG A 32 -2.10 4.42 6.40
N VAL A 33 -1.47 4.66 7.53
CA VAL A 33 -0.34 5.58 7.67
C VAL A 33 0.82 4.84 8.32
N SER A 34 2.02 4.98 7.76
CA SER A 34 3.24 4.42 8.33
C SER A 34 4.10 5.56 8.88
N TRP A 35 4.48 5.45 10.13
CA TRP A 35 5.38 6.37 10.83
C TRP A 35 6.45 5.59 11.59
N PRO A 36 7.52 5.14 10.92
CA PRO A 36 8.55 4.30 11.51
C PRO A 36 9.17 4.94 12.77
N GLY A 37 9.31 4.15 13.83
CA GLY A 37 9.92 4.59 15.07
C GLY A 37 8.98 5.28 16.07
N ALA A 38 7.75 5.62 15.69
CA ALA A 38 6.79 6.25 16.58
C ALA A 38 6.13 5.26 17.53
N SER A 39 5.92 5.67 18.77
CA SER A 39 5.16 4.88 19.75
C SER A 39 3.67 4.83 19.40
N PRO A 40 2.92 3.81 19.83
CA PRO A 40 1.47 3.73 19.56
C PRO A 40 0.71 4.97 20.03
N LYS A 41 1.11 5.55 21.17
CA LYS A 41 0.49 6.75 21.74
C LYS A 41 0.75 8.01 20.89
N ASP A 42 1.94 8.13 20.33
CA ASP A 42 2.26 9.25 19.44
C ASP A 42 1.53 9.09 18.10
N VAL A 43 1.48 7.86 17.57
CA VAL A 43 0.72 7.53 16.35
C VAL A 43 -0.76 7.88 16.53
N GLU A 44 -1.37 7.54 17.67
CA GLU A 44 -2.74 7.88 18.00
C GLU A 44 -2.95 9.41 18.02
N ARG A 45 -2.14 10.12 18.79
CA ARG A 45 -2.31 11.57 19.00
C ARG A 45 -2.06 12.38 17.73
N GLU A 46 -0.98 12.10 17.01
CA GLU A 46 -0.53 12.94 15.90
C GLU A 46 -1.05 12.49 14.52
N VAL A 47 -1.42 11.22 14.37
CA VAL A 47 -1.85 10.65 13.09
C VAL A 47 -3.33 10.26 13.14
N VAL A 48 -3.72 9.36 14.05
CA VAL A 48 -5.09 8.81 14.06
C VAL A 48 -6.11 9.90 14.29
N THR A 49 -5.92 10.74 15.32
CA THR A 49 -6.84 11.84 15.64
C THR A 49 -7.06 12.77 14.44
N ARG A 50 -6.01 13.07 13.65
CA ARG A 50 -6.13 13.91 12.45
C ARG A 50 -6.88 13.22 11.32
N VAL A 51 -6.63 11.93 11.12
CA VAL A 51 -7.36 11.14 10.13
C VAL A 51 -8.84 11.06 10.51
N GLU A 52 -9.15 10.73 11.78
CA GLU A 52 -10.53 10.67 12.28
C GLU A 52 -11.28 11.99 12.10
N LEU A 53 -10.65 13.11 12.42
CA LEU A 53 -11.22 14.44 12.19
C LEU A 53 -11.50 14.70 10.70
N ALA A 54 -10.58 14.31 9.82
CA ALA A 54 -10.75 14.49 8.39
C ALA A 54 -11.91 13.66 7.82
N VAL A 55 -12.07 12.41 8.32
CA VAL A 55 -13.10 11.50 7.83
C VAL A 55 -14.46 11.66 8.52
N SER A 56 -14.53 12.35 9.66
CA SER A 56 -15.77 12.56 10.42
C SER A 56 -16.88 13.27 9.64
N SER A 57 -16.51 14.01 8.59
CA SER A 57 -17.46 14.74 7.72
C SER A 57 -17.93 13.94 6.50
N LEU A 58 -17.52 12.68 6.36
CA LEU A 58 -17.91 11.84 5.23
C LEU A 58 -19.33 11.31 5.41
N THR A 59 -20.11 11.35 4.34
CA THR A 59 -21.50 10.86 4.33
C THR A 59 -21.52 9.34 4.11
N GLY A 60 -22.46 8.65 4.76
CA GLY A 60 -22.67 7.21 4.58
C GLY A 60 -21.74 6.33 5.42
N VAL A 61 -20.88 6.90 6.24
CA VAL A 61 -20.05 6.14 7.20
C VAL A 61 -20.89 5.76 8.41
N GLU A 62 -20.98 4.47 8.70
CA GLU A 62 -21.68 3.93 9.87
C GLU A 62 -20.75 3.83 11.09
N THR A 63 -19.54 3.29 10.87
CA THR A 63 -18.56 3.14 11.95
C THR A 63 -17.16 3.51 11.48
N VAL A 64 -16.40 4.10 12.40
CA VAL A 64 -14.97 4.36 12.24
C VAL A 64 -14.24 3.65 13.36
N GLU A 65 -13.36 2.74 13.00
CA GLU A 65 -12.52 1.99 13.92
C GLU A 65 -11.05 2.31 13.65
N SER A 66 -10.29 2.60 14.69
CA SER A 66 -8.89 2.96 14.58
C SER A 66 -8.00 2.01 15.36
N ASP A 67 -6.88 1.62 14.76
CA ASP A 67 -5.87 0.75 15.36
C ASP A 67 -4.49 1.44 15.27
N SER A 68 -3.92 1.75 16.44
CA SER A 68 -2.61 2.38 16.57
C SER A 68 -1.58 1.36 17.04
N ARG A 69 -0.56 1.13 16.22
CA ARG A 69 0.55 0.22 16.52
C ARG A 69 1.88 0.95 16.46
N PHE A 70 2.92 0.29 16.94
CA PHE A 70 4.28 0.80 16.78
C PHE A 70 4.58 1.03 15.29
N GLY A 71 4.86 2.28 14.94
CA GLY A 71 5.23 2.67 13.59
C GLY A 71 4.11 2.69 12.56
N SER A 72 2.83 2.48 12.93
CA SER A 72 1.74 2.46 11.95
C SER A 72 0.36 2.73 12.55
N ALA A 73 -0.50 3.35 11.74
CA ALA A 73 -1.92 3.54 12.02
C ALA A 73 -2.78 2.87 10.95
N ARG A 74 -3.95 2.39 11.36
CA ARG A 74 -5.01 1.93 10.47
C ARG A 74 -6.33 2.52 10.94
N VAL A 75 -7.05 3.17 10.05
CA VAL A 75 -8.41 3.65 10.29
C VAL A 75 -9.31 2.95 9.30
N THR A 76 -10.30 2.22 9.80
CA THR A 76 -11.25 1.42 9.04
C THR A 76 -12.61 2.12 9.07
N LEU A 77 -13.14 2.43 7.91
CA LEU A 77 -14.46 3.04 7.74
C LEU A 77 -15.41 2.00 7.16
N THR A 78 -16.49 1.73 7.87
CA THR A 78 -17.57 0.87 7.39
C THR A 78 -18.71 1.76 6.92
N TYR A 79 -19.14 1.55 5.69
CA TYR A 79 -20.22 2.30 5.06
C TYR A 79 -21.53 1.52 5.10
N SER A 80 -22.64 2.24 4.94
CA SER A 80 -23.97 1.64 4.83
C SER A 80 -24.11 0.78 3.57
N VAL A 81 -24.83 -0.31 3.67
CA VAL A 81 -25.12 -1.18 2.53
C VAL A 81 -25.87 -0.40 1.44
N GLY A 82 -25.37 -0.50 0.20
CA GLY A 82 -25.92 0.22 -0.96
C GLY A 82 -25.27 1.59 -1.22
N GLN A 83 -24.27 1.97 -0.43
CA GLN A 83 -23.44 3.14 -0.73
C GLN A 83 -22.60 2.90 -1.99
N ASP A 84 -22.54 3.91 -2.86
CA ASP A 84 -21.62 3.90 -4.01
C ASP A 84 -20.17 4.02 -3.52
N MET A 85 -19.45 2.91 -3.62
CA MET A 85 -18.09 2.81 -3.08
C MET A 85 -17.05 3.56 -3.91
N ASP A 86 -17.29 3.79 -5.19
CA ASP A 86 -16.39 4.57 -6.05
C ASP A 86 -16.45 6.05 -5.64
N ILE A 87 -17.64 6.56 -5.40
CA ILE A 87 -17.85 7.92 -4.89
C ILE A 87 -17.25 8.05 -3.48
N ALA A 88 -17.51 7.09 -2.60
CA ALA A 88 -16.97 7.08 -1.24
C ALA A 88 -15.44 7.06 -1.25
N LEU A 89 -14.82 6.26 -2.11
CA LEU A 89 -13.37 6.19 -2.27
C LEU A 89 -12.78 7.54 -2.73
N VAL A 90 -13.38 8.17 -3.73
CA VAL A 90 -12.93 9.48 -4.22
C VAL A 90 -13.04 10.56 -3.14
N GLN A 91 -14.15 10.57 -2.40
CA GLN A 91 -14.35 11.51 -1.28
C GLN A 91 -13.33 11.28 -0.17
N LEU A 92 -13.09 10.02 0.20
CA LEU A 92 -12.09 9.65 1.22
C LEU A 92 -10.68 10.04 0.77
N LEU A 93 -10.29 9.76 -0.49
CA LEU A 93 -8.99 10.15 -1.04
C LEU A 93 -8.80 11.65 -1.01
N SER A 94 -9.82 12.43 -1.38
CA SER A 94 -9.79 13.89 -1.31
C SER A 94 -9.55 14.38 0.12
N LYS A 95 -10.31 13.87 1.10
CA LYS A 95 -10.18 14.24 2.51
C LYS A 95 -8.83 13.84 3.10
N VAL A 96 -8.37 12.64 2.82
CA VAL A 96 -7.09 12.14 3.33
C VAL A 96 -5.89 12.88 2.71
N SER A 97 -6.00 13.29 1.45
CA SER A 97 -4.96 14.07 0.77
C SER A 97 -4.86 15.51 1.30
N SER A 98 -5.92 16.03 1.88
CA SER A 98 -5.98 17.38 2.46
C SER A 98 -5.61 17.44 3.95
N ILE A 99 -5.16 16.34 4.54
CA ILE A 99 -4.73 16.32 5.94
C ILE A 99 -3.39 17.06 6.06
N ASP A 100 -3.41 18.18 6.76
CA ASP A 100 -2.23 18.96 7.08
C ASP A 100 -1.65 18.60 8.45
N GLY A 101 -0.37 18.90 8.64
CA GLY A 101 0.30 18.80 9.94
C GLY A 101 0.65 17.37 10.36
N LEU A 102 0.66 16.40 9.45
CA LEU A 102 1.23 15.08 9.74
C LEU A 102 2.73 15.22 10.05
N PRO A 103 3.28 14.37 10.95
CA PRO A 103 4.70 14.39 11.25
C PRO A 103 5.55 14.23 9.99
N PHE A 104 6.68 14.94 9.93
CA PHE A 104 7.56 14.97 8.75
C PHE A 104 8.04 13.56 8.32
N ASP A 105 8.29 12.67 9.30
CA ASP A 105 8.75 11.30 9.05
C ASP A 105 7.59 10.32 8.79
N ALA A 106 6.34 10.77 8.91
CA ALA A 106 5.19 9.95 8.56
C ALA A 106 5.02 9.88 7.03
N LYS A 107 4.80 8.68 6.53
CA LYS A 107 4.50 8.49 5.12
C LYS A 107 3.09 9.02 4.81
N ARG A 108 2.89 9.47 3.59
CA ARG A 108 1.55 9.87 3.14
C ARG A 108 0.54 8.76 3.38
N PRO A 109 -0.65 9.11 3.87
CA PRO A 109 -1.72 8.14 4.04
C PRO A 109 -2.05 7.43 2.72
N SER A 110 -2.32 6.15 2.79
CA SER A 110 -2.79 5.35 1.66
C SER A 110 -4.18 4.82 1.95
N VAL A 111 -5.06 4.87 0.96
CA VAL A 111 -6.42 4.32 1.06
C VAL A 111 -6.47 2.99 0.32
N ARG A 112 -7.13 2.00 0.91
CA ARG A 112 -7.42 0.71 0.28
C ARG A 112 -8.87 0.34 0.50
N THR A 113 -9.48 -0.25 -0.51
CA THR A 113 -10.73 -1.00 -0.35
C THR A 113 -10.41 -2.32 0.35
N SER A 114 -11.28 -2.76 1.24
CA SER A 114 -11.15 -4.05 1.89
C SER A 114 -12.50 -4.75 1.79
N ASN A 115 -12.58 -5.69 0.86
CA ASN A 115 -13.70 -6.61 0.82
C ASN A 115 -13.33 -7.83 1.65
N SER A 116 -14.31 -8.41 2.36
CA SER A 116 -14.11 -9.60 3.17
C SER A 116 -13.63 -10.80 2.34
N ASP A 117 -13.86 -10.77 1.04
CA ASP A 117 -13.58 -11.84 0.10
C ASP A 117 -12.30 -11.64 -0.73
N ASP A 118 -11.46 -10.65 -0.41
CA ASP A 118 -10.17 -10.40 -1.06
C ASP A 118 -9.14 -11.52 -0.74
N SER A 119 -9.57 -12.76 -0.94
CA SER A 119 -8.69 -13.92 -0.90
C SER A 119 -7.91 -14.02 -2.21
N PRO A 120 -6.58 -14.25 -2.15
CA PRO A 120 -5.81 -14.40 -3.36
C PRO A 120 -6.30 -15.61 -4.18
N ILE A 121 -6.70 -15.36 -5.42
CA ILE A 121 -7.17 -16.38 -6.37
C ILE A 121 -6.07 -17.38 -6.67
N SER A 122 -4.83 -16.93 -6.73
CA SER A 122 -3.68 -17.79 -7.01
C SER A 122 -2.47 -17.40 -6.15
N ARG A 123 -1.72 -18.40 -5.72
CA ARG A 123 -0.45 -18.22 -5.02
C ARG A 123 0.65 -18.91 -5.81
N LEU A 124 1.59 -18.13 -6.28
CA LEU A 124 2.73 -18.62 -7.05
C LEU A 124 3.97 -18.63 -6.15
N ALA A 125 4.73 -19.70 -6.20
CA ALA A 125 6.01 -19.80 -5.51
C ALA A 125 7.15 -19.87 -6.53
N MET A 126 8.15 -19.01 -6.36
CA MET A 126 9.39 -19.11 -7.12
C MET A 126 10.32 -20.09 -6.42
N ILE A 127 10.75 -21.13 -7.12
CA ILE A 127 11.65 -22.17 -6.59
C ILE A 127 12.94 -22.22 -7.41
N LYS A 128 14.03 -22.59 -6.75
CA LYS A 128 15.31 -22.84 -7.40
C LYS A 128 15.29 -24.20 -8.09
N LEU A 129 15.60 -24.23 -9.37
CA LEU A 129 15.78 -25.48 -10.09
C LEU A 129 17.15 -26.11 -9.80
N PRO A 130 17.26 -27.45 -9.77
CA PRO A 130 18.54 -28.14 -9.68
C PRO A 130 19.50 -27.66 -10.79
N GLY A 131 20.74 -27.32 -10.42
CA GLY A 131 21.73 -26.81 -11.38
C GLY A 131 21.65 -25.30 -11.68
N SER A 132 20.70 -24.56 -11.08
CA SER A 132 20.67 -23.10 -11.19
C SER A 132 21.93 -22.47 -10.57
N LYS A 133 22.50 -21.48 -11.26
CA LYS A 133 23.64 -20.68 -10.76
C LYS A 133 23.24 -19.63 -9.74
N ILE A 134 21.97 -19.45 -9.49
CA ILE A 134 21.45 -18.49 -8.52
C ILE A 134 21.61 -19.10 -7.14
N GLU A 135 22.45 -18.51 -6.31
CA GLU A 135 22.71 -19.00 -4.95
C GLU A 135 21.57 -18.62 -3.99
N ASP A 136 21.11 -17.38 -4.05
CA ASP A 136 20.05 -16.85 -3.18
C ASP A 136 18.90 -16.28 -4.00
N LEU A 137 17.73 -16.88 -3.84
CA LEU A 137 16.48 -16.36 -4.46
C LEU A 137 16.07 -15.00 -3.92
N GLY A 138 16.48 -14.67 -2.69
CA GLY A 138 16.21 -13.37 -2.09
C GLY A 138 16.80 -12.23 -2.90
N SER A 139 17.96 -12.42 -3.52
CA SER A 139 18.62 -11.42 -4.36
C SER A 139 17.85 -11.03 -5.62
N LEU A 140 16.86 -11.84 -6.02
CA LEU A 140 15.99 -11.57 -7.16
C LEU A 140 14.79 -10.68 -6.81
N GLY A 141 14.70 -10.16 -5.59
CA GLY A 141 13.56 -9.34 -5.15
C GLY A 141 13.26 -8.18 -6.10
N ASP A 142 14.28 -7.41 -6.45
CA ASP A 142 14.15 -6.28 -7.39
C ASP A 142 13.72 -6.74 -8.78
N PHE A 143 14.27 -7.84 -9.28
CA PHE A 143 13.89 -8.41 -10.58
C PHE A 143 12.42 -8.84 -10.61
N VAL A 144 11.95 -9.48 -9.54
CA VAL A 144 10.54 -9.87 -9.42
C VAL A 144 9.65 -8.64 -9.38
N GLU A 145 10.02 -7.63 -8.59
CA GLU A 145 9.23 -6.41 -8.40
C GLU A 145 9.11 -5.61 -9.71
N TYR A 146 10.21 -5.39 -10.43
CA TYR A 146 10.22 -4.53 -11.62
C TYR A 146 9.91 -5.26 -12.93
N GLU A 147 10.24 -6.54 -13.06
CA GLU A 147 10.06 -7.25 -14.32
C GLU A 147 8.86 -8.19 -14.32
N ILE A 148 8.61 -8.92 -13.23
CA ILE A 148 7.57 -9.93 -13.19
C ILE A 148 6.24 -9.29 -12.80
N ILE A 149 6.22 -8.55 -11.68
CA ILE A 149 4.98 -7.93 -11.19
C ILE A 149 4.45 -6.91 -12.17
N ASP A 150 5.31 -6.09 -12.77
CA ASP A 150 4.91 -5.11 -13.77
C ASP A 150 4.26 -5.77 -15.00
N LYS A 151 4.79 -6.91 -15.46
CA LYS A 151 4.19 -7.66 -16.57
C LYS A 151 2.86 -8.31 -16.19
N LEU A 152 2.77 -8.87 -14.99
CA LEU A 152 1.55 -9.54 -14.52
C LEU A 152 0.43 -8.54 -14.23
N SER A 153 0.75 -7.36 -13.71
CA SER A 153 -0.25 -6.31 -13.41
C SER A 153 -0.89 -5.69 -14.65
N ARG A 154 -0.28 -5.88 -15.83
CA ARG A 154 -0.85 -5.44 -17.12
C ARG A 154 -1.83 -6.43 -17.74
N ILE A 155 -1.99 -7.61 -17.14
CA ILE A 155 -2.94 -8.61 -17.62
C ILE A 155 -4.35 -8.17 -17.19
N GLU A 156 -5.26 -8.12 -18.14
CA GLU A 156 -6.66 -7.80 -17.88
C GLU A 156 -7.27 -8.78 -16.87
N GLY A 157 -7.95 -8.26 -15.86
CA GLY A 157 -8.53 -9.05 -14.77
C GLY A 157 -7.62 -9.26 -13.57
N VAL A 158 -6.34 -8.81 -13.61
CA VAL A 158 -5.46 -8.81 -12.45
C VAL A 158 -5.60 -7.50 -11.69
N SER A 159 -6.15 -7.56 -10.49
CA SER A 159 -6.41 -6.38 -9.64
C SER A 159 -5.21 -6.02 -8.77
N GLU A 160 -4.71 -6.97 -7.98
CA GLU A 160 -3.60 -6.74 -7.06
C GLU A 160 -2.65 -7.94 -7.05
N ILE A 161 -1.35 -7.65 -7.01
CA ILE A 161 -0.30 -8.67 -6.84
C ILE A 161 0.49 -8.32 -5.58
N THR A 162 0.44 -9.21 -4.60
CA THR A 162 1.23 -9.07 -3.39
C THR A 162 2.47 -9.94 -3.47
N PHE A 163 3.64 -9.33 -3.51
CA PHE A 163 4.91 -10.03 -3.44
C PHE A 163 5.38 -10.19 -2.00
N ARG A 164 5.78 -11.38 -1.62
CA ARG A 164 6.35 -11.68 -0.32
C ARG A 164 7.65 -12.46 -0.47
N GLY A 165 8.63 -12.10 0.31
CA GLY A 165 10.00 -12.61 0.20
C GLY A 165 10.84 -11.70 -0.69
N GLY A 166 12.06 -12.05 -0.94
CA GLY A 166 13.01 -11.20 -1.65
C GLY A 166 13.68 -10.17 -0.74
N GLN A 167 14.91 -9.88 -1.07
CA GLN A 167 15.70 -8.87 -0.39
C GLN A 167 15.79 -7.66 -1.34
N ARG A 168 15.48 -6.50 -0.82
CA ARG A 168 15.71 -5.24 -1.56
C ARG A 168 17.15 -4.83 -1.38
N LYS A 169 17.79 -4.43 -2.45
CA LYS A 169 19.11 -3.82 -2.38
C LYS A 169 19.02 -2.52 -1.60
N GLN A 170 19.87 -2.36 -0.61
CA GLN A 170 19.96 -1.14 0.16
C GLN A 170 21.42 -0.73 0.33
N LEU A 171 21.67 0.56 0.27
CA LEU A 171 22.96 1.13 0.62
C LEU A 171 22.98 1.45 2.12
N LYS A 172 23.75 0.68 2.89
CA LYS A 172 23.92 0.94 4.31
C LYS A 172 25.15 1.83 4.51
N VAL A 173 24.93 3.05 4.98
CA VAL A 173 26.01 3.97 5.35
C VAL A 173 26.25 3.83 6.85
N ALA A 174 27.41 3.27 7.22
CA ALA A 174 27.84 3.18 8.62
C ALA A 174 28.76 4.34 8.94
N LEU A 175 28.42 5.11 9.96
CA LEU A 175 29.21 6.25 10.42
C LEU A 175 30.15 5.84 11.56
N ASP A 176 31.42 6.23 11.47
CA ASP A 176 32.38 6.09 12.55
C ASP A 176 32.38 7.35 13.41
N ILE A 177 31.87 7.20 14.63
CA ILE A 177 31.67 8.32 15.58
C ILE A 177 33.01 8.96 15.95
N ASN A 178 34.10 8.17 16.06
CA ASN A 178 35.39 8.70 16.43
C ASN A 178 35.96 9.59 15.29
N LYS A 179 35.82 9.16 14.06
CA LYS A 179 36.24 9.97 12.89
C LYS A 179 35.39 11.21 12.74
N LEU A 180 34.07 11.13 12.99
CA LEU A 180 33.22 12.32 12.95
C LEU A 180 33.67 13.36 13.98
N ALA A 181 34.06 12.92 15.19
CA ALA A 181 34.58 13.80 16.23
C ALA A 181 35.96 14.39 15.83
N GLU A 182 36.86 13.57 15.26
CA GLU A 182 38.19 14.00 14.78
C GLU A 182 38.06 15.10 13.70
N TYR A 183 37.14 14.94 12.76
CA TYR A 183 36.88 15.94 11.71
C TYR A 183 35.91 17.03 12.10
N SER A 184 35.41 17.04 13.31
CA SER A 184 34.38 17.99 13.81
C SER A 184 33.11 18.03 12.94
N ILE A 185 32.72 16.90 12.36
CA ILE A 185 31.55 16.78 11.49
C ILE A 185 30.36 16.27 12.32
N SER A 186 29.26 16.99 12.28
CA SER A 186 28.01 16.56 12.95
C SER A 186 27.23 15.54 12.11
N ILE A 187 26.53 14.63 12.77
CA ILE A 187 25.64 13.65 12.10
C ILE A 187 24.61 14.33 11.19
N PRO A 188 23.94 15.43 11.61
CA PRO A 188 23.03 16.16 10.73
C PRO A 188 23.67 16.65 9.44
N ALA A 189 24.92 17.15 9.49
CA ALA A 189 25.64 17.62 8.31
C ALA A 189 25.90 16.49 7.30
N VAL A 190 26.21 15.28 7.78
CA VAL A 190 26.35 14.10 6.91
C VAL A 190 25.02 13.71 6.27
N LEU A 191 23.92 13.75 7.04
CA LEU A 191 22.59 13.45 6.51
C LEU A 191 22.16 14.46 5.44
N GLU A 192 22.44 15.73 5.66
CA GLU A 192 22.15 16.80 4.70
C GLU A 192 22.94 16.62 3.41
N SER A 193 24.23 16.31 3.51
CA SER A 193 25.09 16.03 2.37
C SER A 193 24.61 14.80 1.58
N LEU A 194 24.21 13.72 2.27
CA LEU A 194 23.66 12.53 1.63
C LEU A 194 22.32 12.81 0.93
N ARG A 195 21.44 13.60 1.55
CA ARG A 195 20.19 14.04 0.93
C ARG A 195 20.44 14.88 -0.31
N ALA A 196 21.36 15.82 -0.22
CA ALA A 196 21.75 16.67 -1.35
C ALA A 196 22.34 15.87 -2.52
N SER A 197 23.18 14.85 -2.23
CA SER A 197 23.75 14.00 -3.27
C SER A 197 22.76 13.03 -3.90
N SER A 198 21.66 12.71 -3.19
CA SER A 198 20.58 11.84 -3.68
C SER A 198 19.44 12.61 -4.33
N ALA A 199 19.39 13.93 -4.18
CA ALA A 199 18.37 14.78 -4.78
C ALA A 199 18.71 15.01 -6.27
N GLN A 200 17.81 14.59 -7.15
CA GLN A 200 17.85 15.04 -8.54
C GLN A 200 17.36 16.48 -8.57
N VAL A 201 18.30 17.41 -8.57
CA VAL A 201 17.98 18.84 -8.69
C VAL A 201 17.89 19.17 -10.18
N THR A 202 16.72 19.59 -10.62
CA THR A 202 16.59 20.20 -11.95
C THR A 202 17.22 21.59 -11.89
N ALA A 203 18.35 21.78 -12.55
CA ALA A 203 19.12 23.02 -12.52
C ALA A 203 18.50 24.13 -13.38
N GLY A 204 17.29 23.95 -13.91
CA GLY A 204 16.60 24.89 -14.76
C GLY A 204 16.65 24.55 -16.25
N GLU A 205 16.21 25.47 -17.06
CA GLU A 205 16.16 25.35 -18.52
C GLU A 205 17.08 26.39 -19.17
N ILE A 206 17.88 25.96 -20.13
CA ILE A 206 18.63 26.87 -21.00
C ILE A 206 17.89 26.99 -22.32
N ILE A 207 17.49 28.18 -22.71
CA ILE A 207 16.85 28.45 -23.98
C ILE A 207 17.93 29.00 -24.93
N GLU A 208 18.21 28.23 -25.98
CA GLU A 208 19.11 28.65 -27.06
C GLU A 208 18.33 28.71 -28.38
N GLY A 209 17.92 29.91 -28.77
CA GLY A 209 17.10 30.15 -29.93
C GLY A 209 15.71 29.55 -29.82
N LYS A 210 15.39 28.49 -30.63
CA LYS A 210 14.13 27.77 -30.61
C LYS A 210 14.21 26.43 -29.86
N ARG A 211 15.31 26.12 -29.19
CA ARG A 211 15.54 24.87 -28.45
C ARG A 211 15.64 25.12 -26.97
N THR A 212 14.95 24.32 -26.19
CA THR A 212 14.99 24.32 -24.73
C THR A 212 15.70 23.07 -24.26
N TYR A 213 16.74 23.23 -23.47
CA TYR A 213 17.49 22.12 -22.85
C TYR A 213 17.21 22.13 -21.35
N SER A 214 16.66 21.02 -20.83
CA SER A 214 16.55 20.86 -19.37
C SER A 214 17.86 20.32 -18.80
N LEU A 215 18.41 21.02 -17.83
CA LEU A 215 19.57 20.55 -17.06
C LEU A 215 19.11 19.63 -15.92
N ARG A 216 19.64 18.42 -15.89
CA ARG A 216 19.40 17.43 -14.82
C ARG A 216 20.66 17.14 -14.07
#